data_57b260fa8999f72eae7ffbd124fc2f8c
#
_entry.id   57b260fa8999f72eae7ffbd124fc2f8c
#
_cell.length_a   1.000
_cell.length_b   1.000
_cell.length_c   1.000
_cell.angle_alpha   90.00
_cell.angle_beta   90.00
_cell.angle_gamma   90.00
#
_symmetry.space_group_name_H-M   'P 1'
#
loop_
_entity.id
_entity.type
_entity.pdbx_description
1 polymer ?
#
loop_
_entity_poly.entity_id
_entity_poly.type
_entity_poly.pdbx_seq_one_letter_code
_entity_poly.pdbx_strand_id
1 'polypeptide(L)'
;MPLSRLTDFLHYLACPDKGLARSLRRIMGFYPRDIEIYREALMHRSLNHHRPQDQKKDNERLEYLGDAVIETVVSDILYHYFPKKKEGFLTSMRSKIVQRSSLNRLAKETGLVELVQSTHINRTHNSFISGNAFEAFVGAIYLDRGYFHCYRFFDKQLMGKYINLDKVSKEDDNHKSKLIEWSQKTQYKVDFELVGENTVGTNSPTFRTRVCIEGLEFGIGFGYSKKESQQLAAKEALRHIRKKSELYKNAVAQHEARLAAADTTPKETTTVDKQSSEILPESVDVNVNSPSTSSEE
;
A
#
# COMPACT_ATOMS: atom_id res chain seq x y z
N MET A 1 2.23 -32.34 -27.64
CA MET A 1 1.61 -31.42 -26.64
C MET A 1 2.07 -31.90 -25.28
N PRO A 2 2.46 -31.02 -24.32
CA PRO A 2 2.79 -31.48 -22.96
C PRO A 2 1.54 -32.10 -22.34
N LEU A 3 1.72 -33.22 -21.64
CA LEU A 3 0.66 -34.00 -20.94
C LEU A 3 -0.29 -33.10 -20.09
N SER A 4 0.24 -32.00 -19.53
CA SER A 4 -0.56 -31.04 -18.75
C SER A 4 -1.66 -30.34 -19.55
N ARG A 5 -1.45 -30.09 -20.84
CA ARG A 5 -2.49 -29.47 -21.69
C ARG A 5 -3.63 -30.43 -22.05
N LEU A 6 -3.32 -31.73 -22.14
CA LEU A 6 -4.33 -32.75 -22.40
C LEU A 6 -5.22 -32.94 -21.16
N THR A 7 -4.61 -33.02 -19.98
CA THR A 7 -5.37 -33.11 -18.72
C THR A 7 -6.26 -31.88 -18.49
N ASP A 8 -5.75 -30.67 -18.74
CA ASP A 8 -6.51 -29.43 -18.62
C ASP A 8 -7.71 -29.39 -19.57
N PHE A 9 -7.55 -29.94 -20.79
CA PHE A 9 -8.64 -30.04 -21.77
C PHE A 9 -9.71 -31.05 -21.33
N LEU A 10 -9.31 -32.17 -20.77
CA LEU A 10 -10.25 -33.17 -20.21
C LEU A 10 -11.08 -32.58 -19.07
N HIS A 11 -10.45 -31.82 -18.15
CA HIS A 11 -11.17 -31.11 -17.09
C HIS A 11 -12.16 -30.08 -17.66
N TYR A 12 -11.79 -29.37 -18.73
CA TYR A 12 -12.71 -28.47 -19.41
C TYR A 12 -13.92 -29.18 -20.01
N LEU A 13 -13.73 -30.38 -20.60
CA LEU A 13 -14.83 -31.18 -21.16
C LEU A 13 -15.83 -31.61 -20.09
N ALA A 14 -15.35 -31.95 -18.91
CA ALA A 14 -16.15 -32.34 -17.73
C ALA A 14 -16.75 -31.16 -16.96
N CYS A 15 -16.32 -29.92 -17.25
CA CYS A 15 -16.74 -28.72 -16.51
C CYS A 15 -18.23 -28.42 -16.77
N PRO A 16 -19.03 -28.23 -15.69
CA PRO A 16 -20.45 -27.93 -15.84
C PRO A 16 -20.71 -26.51 -16.40
N ASP A 17 -19.78 -25.56 -16.17
CA ASP A 17 -19.89 -24.18 -16.67
C ASP A 17 -18.77 -23.85 -17.65
N LYS A 18 -18.99 -24.23 -18.89
CA LYS A 18 -18.03 -23.99 -19.98
C LYS A 18 -17.86 -22.51 -20.32
N GLY A 19 -18.86 -21.68 -20.00
CA GLY A 19 -18.80 -20.21 -20.20
C GLY A 19 -17.79 -19.57 -19.28
N LEU A 20 -17.95 -19.79 -17.98
CA LEU A 20 -17.04 -19.31 -16.96
C LEU A 20 -15.63 -19.89 -17.16
N ALA A 21 -15.50 -21.20 -17.41
CA ALA A 21 -14.21 -21.84 -17.61
C ALA A 21 -13.42 -21.23 -18.79
N ARG A 22 -14.10 -20.84 -19.89
CA ARG A 22 -13.45 -20.14 -21.03
C ARG A 22 -13.00 -18.73 -20.67
N SER A 23 -13.83 -17.99 -19.89
CA SER A 23 -13.48 -16.65 -19.43
C SER A 23 -12.27 -16.69 -18.49
N LEU A 24 -12.27 -17.60 -17.53
CA LEU A 24 -11.15 -17.82 -16.60
C LEU A 24 -9.88 -18.21 -17.35
N ARG A 25 -9.96 -19.13 -18.33
CA ARG A 25 -8.79 -19.49 -19.15
C ARG A 25 -8.21 -18.30 -19.90
N ARG A 26 -9.04 -17.39 -20.39
CA ARG A 26 -8.57 -16.17 -21.09
C ARG A 26 -7.75 -15.31 -20.15
N ILE A 27 -8.15 -15.21 -18.89
CA ILE A 27 -7.45 -14.43 -17.85
C ILE A 27 -6.18 -15.16 -17.39
N MET A 28 -6.30 -16.42 -16.96
CA MET A 28 -5.22 -17.19 -16.33
C MET A 28 -4.21 -17.79 -17.35
N GLY A 29 -4.64 -18.08 -18.57
CA GLY A 29 -3.85 -18.81 -19.57
C GLY A 29 -3.92 -20.33 -19.46
N PHE A 30 -4.72 -20.88 -18.54
CA PHE A 30 -4.98 -22.31 -18.34
C PHE A 30 -6.43 -22.54 -17.88
N TYR A 31 -6.92 -23.79 -17.97
CA TYR A 31 -8.25 -24.13 -17.50
C TYR A 31 -8.28 -24.38 -16.00
N PRO A 32 -9.40 -23.99 -15.31
CA PRO A 32 -9.66 -24.41 -13.93
C PRO A 32 -9.88 -25.92 -13.88
N ARG A 33 -9.53 -26.53 -12.73
CA ARG A 33 -9.90 -27.92 -12.40
C ARG A 33 -11.18 -27.94 -11.58
N ASP A 34 -11.26 -27.11 -10.53
CA ASP A 34 -12.43 -26.92 -9.70
C ASP A 34 -13.04 -25.55 -9.99
N ILE A 35 -14.16 -25.54 -10.74
CA ILE A 35 -14.85 -24.30 -11.12
C ILE A 35 -15.54 -23.63 -9.92
N GLU A 36 -15.93 -24.41 -8.90
CA GLU A 36 -16.70 -23.90 -7.76
C GLU A 36 -15.86 -22.93 -6.90
N ILE A 37 -14.58 -23.22 -6.74
CA ILE A 37 -13.71 -22.32 -5.99
C ILE A 37 -13.56 -20.94 -6.66
N TYR A 38 -13.60 -20.89 -7.98
CA TYR A 38 -13.59 -19.62 -8.71
C TYR A 38 -14.93 -18.90 -8.63
N ARG A 39 -16.06 -19.63 -8.57
CA ARG A 39 -17.36 -19.02 -8.28
C ARG A 39 -17.36 -18.36 -6.91
N GLU A 40 -16.82 -19.02 -5.89
CA GLU A 40 -16.68 -18.47 -4.55
C GLU A 40 -15.79 -17.21 -4.57
N ALA A 41 -14.64 -17.25 -5.25
CA ALA A 41 -13.73 -16.10 -5.38
C ALA A 41 -14.40 -14.87 -6.04
N LEU A 42 -15.35 -15.11 -6.94
CA LEU A 42 -16.08 -14.06 -7.66
C LEU A 42 -17.34 -13.58 -6.91
N MET A 43 -17.67 -14.16 -5.77
CA MET A 43 -18.87 -13.86 -5.00
C MET A 43 -18.57 -12.83 -3.91
N HIS A 44 -19.04 -11.59 -4.10
CA HIS A 44 -18.88 -10.55 -3.09
C HIS A 44 -19.86 -10.74 -1.93
N ARG A 45 -19.41 -10.46 -0.70
CA ARG A 45 -20.20 -10.59 0.55
C ARG A 45 -21.58 -9.90 0.51
N SER A 46 -21.76 -8.87 -0.32
CA SER A 46 -23.05 -8.18 -0.45
C SER A 46 -24.20 -9.09 -0.90
N LEU A 47 -23.91 -10.23 -1.53
CA LEU A 47 -24.90 -11.22 -1.91
C LEU A 47 -25.44 -12.04 -0.73
N ASN A 48 -24.79 -11.96 0.43
CA ASN A 48 -25.14 -12.75 1.63
C ASN A 48 -26.19 -12.10 2.52
N HIS A 49 -26.64 -10.86 2.24
CA HIS A 49 -27.55 -10.13 3.13
C HIS A 49 -28.87 -10.86 3.45
N HIS A 50 -29.36 -11.70 2.52
CA HIS A 50 -30.61 -12.43 2.67
C HIS A 50 -30.43 -13.95 2.82
N ARG A 51 -29.19 -14.43 2.99
CA ARG A 51 -28.91 -15.87 3.13
C ARG A 51 -28.79 -16.27 4.60
N PRO A 52 -29.29 -17.44 5.00
CA PRO A 52 -29.02 -18.03 6.30
C PRO A 52 -27.51 -18.17 6.56
N GLN A 53 -27.08 -18.14 7.82
CA GLN A 53 -25.67 -18.11 8.20
C GLN A 53 -24.88 -19.31 7.68
N ASP A 54 -25.51 -20.49 7.68
CA ASP A 54 -24.95 -21.75 7.19
C ASP A 54 -24.79 -21.83 5.65
N GLN A 55 -25.45 -20.94 4.92
CA GLN A 55 -25.41 -20.84 3.45
C GLN A 55 -24.62 -19.64 2.94
N LYS A 56 -24.03 -18.86 3.83
CA LYS A 56 -23.21 -17.71 3.47
C LYS A 56 -21.90 -18.18 2.84
N LYS A 57 -21.72 -17.85 1.57
CA LYS A 57 -20.47 -18.04 0.84
C LYS A 57 -20.04 -16.69 0.29
N ASP A 58 -18.82 -16.32 0.51
CA ASP A 58 -18.19 -15.13 -0.02
C ASP A 58 -16.70 -15.36 -0.22
N ASN A 59 -16.05 -14.36 -0.78
CA ASN A 59 -14.65 -14.44 -1.14
C ASN A 59 -13.68 -14.02 -0.04
N GLU A 60 -14.11 -13.65 1.16
CA GLU A 60 -13.23 -13.07 2.19
C GLU A 60 -12.10 -14.03 2.63
N ARG A 61 -12.38 -15.31 2.76
CA ARG A 61 -11.34 -16.30 3.11
C ARG A 61 -10.32 -16.51 1.99
N LEU A 62 -10.79 -16.49 0.74
CA LEU A 62 -9.93 -16.58 -0.44
C LEU A 62 -9.12 -15.30 -0.64
N GLU A 63 -9.70 -14.13 -0.35
CA GLU A 63 -9.02 -12.82 -0.32
C GLU A 63 -7.85 -12.87 0.66
N TYR A 64 -8.09 -13.29 1.91
CA TYR A 64 -7.05 -13.41 2.92
C TYR A 64 -5.88 -14.32 2.48
N LEU A 65 -6.19 -15.47 1.89
CA LEU A 65 -5.16 -16.39 1.39
C LEU A 65 -4.44 -15.81 0.17
N GLY A 66 -5.20 -15.20 -0.73
CA GLY A 66 -4.69 -14.67 -1.98
C GLY A 66 -3.73 -13.50 -1.79
N ASP A 67 -3.99 -12.62 -0.82
CA ASP A 67 -3.08 -11.54 -0.45
C ASP A 67 -1.68 -12.08 -0.10
N ALA A 68 -1.58 -13.06 0.80
CA ALA A 68 -0.32 -13.70 1.15
C ALA A 68 0.39 -14.37 -0.04
N VAL A 69 -0.39 -15.04 -0.91
CA VAL A 69 0.14 -15.69 -2.12
C VAL A 69 0.68 -14.65 -3.11
N ILE A 70 -0.04 -13.54 -3.31
CA ILE A 70 0.39 -12.44 -4.19
C ILE A 70 1.72 -11.86 -3.70
N GLU A 71 1.83 -11.57 -2.41
CA GLU A 71 3.08 -11.06 -1.84
C GLU A 71 4.25 -12.01 -2.08
N THR A 72 4.04 -13.31 -1.87
CA THR A 72 5.07 -14.34 -2.08
C THR A 72 5.48 -14.43 -3.55
N VAL A 73 4.51 -14.53 -4.45
CA VAL A 73 4.77 -14.65 -5.91
C VAL A 73 5.47 -13.43 -6.46
N VAL A 74 5.02 -12.23 -6.07
CA VAL A 74 5.64 -10.97 -6.52
C VAL A 74 7.05 -10.85 -5.97
N SER A 75 7.28 -11.24 -4.71
CA SER A 75 8.63 -11.24 -4.11
C SER A 75 9.59 -12.16 -4.86
N ASP A 76 9.15 -13.37 -5.20
CA ASP A 76 9.92 -14.34 -5.96
C ASP A 76 10.29 -13.80 -7.35
N ILE A 77 9.33 -13.25 -8.08
CA ILE A 77 9.58 -12.64 -9.39
C ILE A 77 10.59 -11.49 -9.27
N LEU A 78 10.41 -10.58 -8.30
CA LEU A 78 11.29 -9.42 -8.10
C LEU A 78 12.71 -9.84 -7.71
N TYR A 79 12.84 -10.86 -6.86
CA TYR A 79 14.11 -11.40 -6.43
C TYR A 79 14.94 -11.90 -7.63
N HIS A 80 14.31 -12.63 -8.54
CA HIS A 80 14.98 -13.14 -9.73
C HIS A 80 15.19 -12.07 -10.81
N TYR A 81 14.27 -11.13 -10.95
CA TYR A 81 14.38 -10.07 -11.96
C TYR A 81 15.44 -9.01 -11.61
N PHE A 82 15.64 -8.71 -10.32
CA PHE A 82 16.58 -7.72 -9.84
C PHE A 82 17.68 -8.30 -8.95
N PRO A 83 18.55 -9.21 -9.43
CA PRO A 83 19.48 -9.97 -8.60
C PRO A 83 20.56 -9.11 -7.92
N LYS A 84 20.80 -7.88 -8.38
CA LYS A 84 21.81 -6.96 -7.82
C LYS A 84 21.21 -5.89 -6.89
N LYS A 85 19.89 -5.88 -6.69
CA LYS A 85 19.24 -4.87 -5.85
C LYS A 85 19.14 -5.34 -4.40
N LYS A 86 19.21 -4.36 -3.48
CA LYS A 86 19.11 -4.61 -2.03
C LYS A 86 17.64 -4.80 -1.60
N GLU A 87 17.45 -5.37 -0.41
CA GLU A 87 16.15 -5.68 0.20
C GLU A 87 15.19 -4.48 0.17
N GLY A 88 15.58 -3.29 0.61
CA GLY A 88 14.71 -2.12 0.65
C GLY A 88 14.14 -1.71 -0.73
N PHE A 89 14.93 -1.92 -1.83
CA PHE A 89 14.42 -1.73 -3.18
C PHE A 89 13.35 -2.76 -3.53
N LEU A 90 13.59 -4.04 -3.22
CA LEU A 90 12.65 -5.13 -3.52
C LEU A 90 11.33 -4.96 -2.75
N THR A 91 11.40 -4.58 -1.48
CA THR A 91 10.24 -4.28 -0.64
C THR A 91 9.44 -3.08 -1.17
N SER A 92 10.11 -2.00 -1.60
CA SER A 92 9.45 -0.86 -2.23
C SER A 92 8.76 -1.24 -3.53
N MET A 93 9.42 -2.04 -4.38
CA MET A 93 8.84 -2.52 -5.63
C MET A 93 7.63 -3.41 -5.40
N ARG A 94 7.72 -4.37 -4.47
CA ARG A 94 6.59 -5.21 -4.07
C ARG A 94 5.40 -4.36 -3.65
N SER A 95 5.60 -3.43 -2.71
CA SER A 95 4.53 -2.56 -2.21
C SER A 95 3.82 -1.79 -3.33
N LYS A 96 4.53 -1.33 -4.36
CA LYS A 96 3.93 -0.65 -5.52
C LYS A 96 3.08 -1.58 -6.39
N ILE A 97 3.49 -2.83 -6.53
CA ILE A 97 2.79 -3.81 -7.37
C ILE A 97 1.54 -4.34 -6.65
N VAL A 98 1.64 -4.62 -5.33
CA VAL A 98 0.55 -5.23 -4.56
C VAL A 98 -0.39 -4.20 -3.92
N GLN A 99 -0.09 -2.89 -4.02
CA GLN A 99 -1.00 -1.89 -3.47
C GLN A 99 -2.39 -1.97 -4.11
N ARG A 100 -3.42 -1.67 -3.32
CA ARG A 100 -4.84 -1.77 -3.72
C ARG A 100 -5.18 -1.12 -5.05
N SER A 101 -4.65 0.08 -5.32
CA SER A 101 -4.86 0.78 -6.60
C SER A 101 -4.33 -0.01 -7.80
N SER A 102 -3.21 -0.71 -7.63
CA SER A 102 -2.60 -1.56 -8.66
C SER A 102 -3.43 -2.82 -8.90
N LEU A 103 -3.87 -3.50 -7.82
CA LEU A 103 -4.72 -4.70 -7.92
C LEU A 103 -6.08 -4.38 -8.53
N ASN A 104 -6.70 -3.24 -8.17
CA ASN A 104 -7.93 -2.75 -8.81
C ASN A 104 -7.75 -2.56 -10.31
N ARG A 105 -6.64 -1.95 -10.72
CA ARG A 105 -6.32 -1.76 -12.14
C ARG A 105 -6.14 -3.11 -12.85
N LEU A 106 -5.40 -4.04 -12.26
CA LEU A 106 -5.20 -5.38 -12.81
C LEU A 106 -6.52 -6.15 -12.97
N ALA A 107 -7.40 -6.10 -11.96
CA ALA A 107 -8.71 -6.72 -12.04
C ALA A 107 -9.55 -6.18 -13.23
N LYS A 108 -9.46 -4.86 -13.47
CA LYS A 108 -10.15 -4.20 -14.58
C LYS A 108 -9.53 -4.56 -15.93
N GLU A 109 -8.21 -4.42 -16.05
CA GLU A 109 -7.49 -4.65 -17.31
C GLU A 109 -7.51 -6.11 -17.77
N THR A 110 -7.58 -7.06 -16.83
CA THR A 110 -7.73 -8.49 -17.14
C THR A 110 -9.17 -8.89 -17.48
N GLY A 111 -10.16 -8.02 -17.23
CA GLY A 111 -11.58 -8.32 -17.39
C GLY A 111 -12.17 -9.16 -16.25
N LEU A 112 -11.46 -9.32 -15.13
CA LEU A 112 -11.94 -10.07 -13.97
C LEU A 112 -13.17 -9.42 -13.34
N VAL A 113 -13.21 -8.08 -13.30
CA VAL A 113 -14.31 -7.29 -12.72
C VAL A 113 -15.67 -7.66 -13.35
N GLU A 114 -15.69 -8.03 -14.62
CA GLU A 114 -16.89 -8.37 -15.35
C GLU A 114 -17.51 -9.72 -14.95
N LEU A 115 -16.70 -10.54 -14.27
CA LEU A 115 -17.13 -11.84 -13.74
C LEU A 115 -17.58 -11.74 -12.27
N VAL A 116 -17.28 -10.65 -11.56
CA VAL A 116 -17.60 -10.47 -10.15
C VAL A 116 -19.11 -10.29 -9.96
N GLN A 117 -19.66 -11.06 -9.03
CA GLN A 117 -21.06 -11.01 -8.65
C GLN A 117 -21.23 -10.15 -7.40
N SER A 118 -22.00 -9.07 -7.49
CA SER A 118 -22.35 -8.21 -6.35
C SER A 118 -23.71 -7.55 -6.55
N THR A 119 -24.39 -7.19 -5.44
CA THR A 119 -25.66 -6.44 -5.49
C THR A 119 -25.47 -4.96 -5.87
N HIS A 120 -24.26 -4.42 -5.71
CA HIS A 120 -23.95 -3.02 -6.00
C HIS A 120 -23.39 -2.87 -7.42
N ILE A 121 -24.27 -2.81 -8.41
CA ILE A 121 -23.91 -2.75 -9.85
C ILE A 121 -23.47 -1.33 -10.30
N ASN A 122 -23.32 -0.36 -9.42
CA ASN A 122 -22.76 0.93 -9.81
C ASN A 122 -21.26 0.81 -10.10
N ARG A 123 -20.95 0.51 -11.37
CA ARG A 123 -19.62 0.22 -11.95
C ARG A 123 -18.57 1.29 -11.76
N THR A 124 -18.93 2.49 -11.30
CA THR A 124 -18.02 3.65 -11.18
C THR A 124 -17.42 3.84 -9.78
N HIS A 125 -17.97 3.23 -8.72
CA HIS A 125 -17.56 3.52 -7.34
C HIS A 125 -16.98 2.36 -6.53
N ASN A 126 -16.87 1.15 -7.07
CA ASN A 126 -16.45 -0.02 -6.28
C ASN A 126 -14.99 -0.44 -6.52
N SER A 127 -14.05 0.51 -6.32
CA SER A 127 -12.62 0.20 -6.36
C SER A 127 -12.20 -0.85 -5.32
N PHE A 128 -12.89 -0.91 -4.17
CA PHE A 128 -12.61 -1.91 -3.13
C PHE A 128 -12.97 -3.34 -3.54
N ILE A 129 -14.10 -3.52 -4.24
CA ILE A 129 -14.55 -4.86 -4.66
C ILE A 129 -13.61 -5.49 -5.68
N SER A 130 -13.02 -4.68 -6.55
CA SER A 130 -12.17 -5.18 -7.63
C SER A 130 -10.85 -5.77 -7.13
N GLY A 131 -10.17 -5.09 -6.19
CA GLY A 131 -8.92 -5.57 -5.61
C GLY A 131 -9.12 -6.82 -4.78
N ASN A 132 -10.13 -6.82 -3.90
CA ASN A 132 -10.46 -7.97 -3.07
C ASN A 132 -10.82 -9.20 -3.92
N ALA A 133 -11.58 -9.01 -5.00
CA ALA A 133 -11.89 -10.09 -5.94
C ALA A 133 -10.64 -10.59 -6.68
N PHE A 134 -9.66 -9.72 -6.96
CA PHE A 134 -8.40 -10.14 -7.56
C PHE A 134 -7.56 -10.97 -6.59
N GLU A 135 -7.47 -10.57 -5.33
CA GLU A 135 -6.82 -11.35 -4.27
C GLU A 135 -7.50 -12.71 -4.11
N ALA A 136 -8.82 -12.74 -3.96
CA ALA A 136 -9.59 -13.98 -3.86
C ALA A 136 -9.40 -14.90 -5.08
N PHE A 137 -9.32 -14.31 -6.27
CA PHE A 137 -9.07 -15.05 -7.50
C PHE A 137 -7.68 -15.72 -7.50
N VAL A 138 -6.65 -15.05 -7.01
CA VAL A 138 -5.31 -15.65 -6.85
C VAL A 138 -5.33 -16.72 -5.77
N GLY A 139 -6.06 -16.52 -4.68
CA GLY A 139 -6.30 -17.55 -3.67
C GLY A 139 -6.96 -18.82 -4.27
N ALA A 140 -7.94 -18.64 -5.16
CA ALA A 140 -8.56 -19.74 -5.89
C ALA A 140 -7.57 -20.47 -6.81
N ILE A 141 -6.73 -19.74 -7.55
CA ILE A 141 -5.67 -20.36 -8.38
C ILE A 141 -4.73 -21.20 -7.50
N TYR A 142 -4.35 -20.67 -6.33
CA TYR A 142 -3.46 -21.36 -5.42
C TYR A 142 -4.06 -22.67 -4.92
N LEU A 143 -5.31 -22.67 -4.49
CA LEU A 143 -5.96 -23.90 -3.98
C LEU A 143 -6.24 -24.91 -5.09
N ASP A 144 -6.62 -24.45 -6.28
CA ASP A 144 -6.91 -25.32 -7.43
C ASP A 144 -5.65 -25.88 -8.10
N ARG A 145 -4.58 -25.09 -8.22
CA ARG A 145 -3.45 -25.39 -9.09
C ARG A 145 -2.08 -25.24 -8.42
N GLY A 146 -2.01 -24.73 -7.21
CA GLY A 146 -0.79 -24.54 -6.43
C GLY A 146 0.05 -23.34 -6.86
N TYR A 147 1.13 -23.12 -6.12
CA TYR A 147 2.04 -21.97 -6.26
C TYR A 147 2.56 -21.76 -7.69
N PHE A 148 2.98 -22.82 -8.36
CA PHE A 148 3.57 -22.70 -9.70
C PHE A 148 2.61 -22.09 -10.73
N HIS A 149 1.29 -22.34 -10.60
CA HIS A 149 0.31 -21.74 -11.49
C HIS A 149 0.03 -20.27 -11.14
N CYS A 150 0.11 -19.89 -9.86
CA CYS A 150 0.09 -18.49 -9.47
C CYS A 150 1.30 -17.75 -10.04
N TYR A 151 2.50 -18.28 -9.86
CA TYR A 151 3.72 -17.72 -10.46
C TYR A 151 3.60 -17.55 -11.97
N ARG A 152 3.15 -18.60 -12.68
CA ARG A 152 2.95 -18.58 -14.13
C ARG A 152 1.89 -17.56 -14.56
N PHE A 153 0.83 -17.39 -13.79
CA PHE A 153 -0.19 -16.38 -14.03
C PHE A 153 0.41 -14.98 -13.97
N PHE A 154 1.15 -14.67 -12.93
CA PHE A 154 1.84 -13.38 -12.80
C PHE A 154 2.88 -13.20 -13.92
N ASP A 155 3.79 -14.14 -14.10
CA ASP A 155 4.89 -14.05 -15.05
C ASP A 155 4.42 -13.97 -16.51
N LYS A 156 3.46 -14.80 -16.93
CA LYS A 156 3.05 -14.90 -18.35
C LYS A 156 1.83 -14.06 -18.72
N GLN A 157 0.94 -13.76 -17.76
CA GLN A 157 -0.29 -13.03 -18.07
C GLN A 157 -0.23 -11.57 -17.61
N LEU A 158 0.47 -11.27 -16.49
CA LEU A 158 0.48 -9.93 -15.92
C LEU A 158 1.75 -9.16 -16.25
N MET A 159 2.93 -9.76 -16.03
CA MET A 159 4.21 -9.11 -16.33
C MET A 159 4.39 -8.87 -17.82
N GLY A 160 4.90 -7.71 -18.17
CA GLY A 160 5.09 -7.27 -19.55
C GLY A 160 3.82 -6.78 -20.26
N LYS A 161 2.63 -7.31 -19.89
CA LYS A 161 1.35 -6.86 -20.48
C LYS A 161 0.76 -5.68 -19.69
N TYR A 162 0.64 -5.84 -18.38
CA TYR A 162 -0.02 -4.90 -17.48
C TYR A 162 0.93 -4.30 -16.44
N ILE A 163 2.02 -5.00 -16.09
CA ILE A 163 3.04 -4.58 -15.14
C ILE A 163 4.37 -4.46 -15.87
N ASN A 164 4.85 -3.23 -16.02
CA ASN A 164 6.19 -2.97 -16.57
C ASN A 164 7.14 -2.69 -15.38
N LEU A 165 7.98 -3.68 -15.03
CA LEU A 165 8.88 -3.60 -13.89
C LEU A 165 9.90 -2.47 -14.01
N ASP A 166 10.40 -2.19 -15.22
CA ASP A 166 11.35 -1.10 -15.45
C ASP A 166 10.70 0.28 -15.27
N LYS A 167 9.43 0.42 -15.67
CA LYS A 167 8.66 1.65 -15.42
C LYS A 167 8.40 1.83 -13.95
N VAL A 168 7.88 0.81 -13.26
CA VAL A 168 7.62 0.83 -11.81
C VAL A 168 8.89 1.11 -11.03
N SER A 169 10.05 0.59 -11.46
CA SER A 169 11.34 0.83 -10.82
C SER A 169 11.81 2.29 -10.92
N LYS A 170 11.39 3.01 -11.95
CA LYS A 170 11.71 4.43 -12.18
C LYS A 170 10.70 5.37 -11.51
N GLU A 171 9.52 4.90 -11.22
CA GLU A 171 8.49 5.63 -10.47
C GLU A 171 8.90 5.69 -8.99
N ASP A 172 9.56 6.77 -8.63
CA ASP A 172 10.01 7.00 -7.27
C ASP A 172 8.92 7.77 -6.51
N ASP A 173 8.04 7.04 -5.88
CA ASP A 173 6.91 7.61 -5.10
C ASP A 173 7.33 8.11 -3.71
N ASN A 174 8.63 8.08 -3.40
CA ASN A 174 9.12 8.50 -2.09
C ASN A 174 9.50 9.99 -2.06
N HIS A 175 8.64 10.82 -2.65
CA HIS A 175 8.88 12.26 -2.75
C HIS A 175 8.94 12.94 -1.39
N LYS A 176 8.11 12.50 -0.42
CA LYS A 176 8.12 13.05 0.95
C LYS A 176 9.46 12.82 1.63
N SER A 177 9.98 11.59 1.64
CA SER A 177 11.28 11.29 2.26
C SER A 177 12.42 12.06 1.58
N LYS A 178 12.41 12.13 0.25
CA LYS A 178 13.40 12.93 -0.49
C LYS A 178 13.37 14.41 -0.14
N LEU A 179 12.19 14.96 0.05
CA LEU A 179 12.05 16.35 0.45
C LEU A 179 12.54 16.57 1.89
N ILE A 180 12.24 15.64 2.79
CA ILE A 180 12.73 15.67 4.18
C ILE A 180 14.25 15.51 4.21
N GLU A 181 14.84 14.56 3.47
CA GLU A 181 16.29 14.41 3.37
C GLU A 181 16.96 15.64 2.81
N TRP A 182 16.37 16.27 1.80
CA TRP A 182 16.86 17.53 1.26
C TRP A 182 16.79 18.63 2.32
N SER A 183 15.67 18.77 3.03
CA SER A 183 15.49 19.73 4.12
C SER A 183 16.55 19.56 5.22
N GLN A 184 16.80 18.32 5.66
CA GLN A 184 17.83 18.03 6.66
C GLN A 184 19.25 18.38 6.20
N LYS A 185 19.59 18.09 4.93
CA LYS A 185 20.90 18.41 4.36
C LYS A 185 21.13 19.90 4.16
N THR A 186 20.08 20.64 3.86
CA THR A 186 20.17 22.06 3.50
C THR A 186 19.68 22.98 4.60
N GLN A 187 19.18 22.43 5.71
CA GLN A 187 18.65 23.15 6.88
C GLN A 187 17.46 24.06 6.60
N TYR A 188 16.75 23.85 5.47
CA TYR A 188 15.49 24.53 5.20
C TYR A 188 14.38 23.97 6.07
N LYS A 189 13.50 24.85 6.59
CA LYS A 189 12.32 24.45 7.31
C LYS A 189 11.26 23.96 6.32
N VAL A 190 10.79 22.73 6.47
CA VAL A 190 9.74 22.12 5.63
C VAL A 190 8.58 21.65 6.50
N ASP A 191 7.41 22.18 6.24
CA ASP A 191 6.18 21.85 6.94
C ASP A 191 5.16 21.19 5.99
N PHE A 192 4.44 20.17 6.50
CA PHE A 192 3.34 19.50 5.81
C PHE A 192 2.03 19.77 6.54
N GLU A 193 1.15 20.52 5.92
CA GLU A 193 -0.13 20.89 6.50
C GLU A 193 -1.29 20.18 5.79
N LEU A 194 -2.16 19.54 6.57
CA LEU A 194 -3.41 19.00 6.04
C LEU A 194 -4.43 20.15 5.97
N VAL A 195 -4.75 20.62 4.76
CA VAL A 195 -5.56 21.83 4.54
C VAL A 195 -7.06 21.54 4.47
N GLY A 196 -7.44 20.30 4.27
CA GLY A 196 -8.84 19.90 4.20
C GLY A 196 -9.04 18.41 3.97
N GLU A 197 -10.15 17.91 4.49
CA GLU A 197 -10.70 16.60 4.24
C GLU A 197 -12.12 16.81 3.70
N ASN A 198 -12.33 16.57 2.40
CA ASN A 198 -13.65 16.72 1.78
C ASN A 198 -14.35 15.36 1.75
N THR A 199 -15.44 15.27 2.52
CA THR A 199 -16.38 14.13 2.50
C THR A 199 -17.68 14.44 1.75
N VAL A 200 -17.80 15.62 1.17
CA VAL A 200 -19.05 16.10 0.57
C VAL A 200 -19.26 15.46 -0.80
N GLY A 201 -20.24 14.54 -0.86
CA GLY A 201 -20.83 14.04 -2.12
C GLY A 201 -20.14 12.86 -2.80
N THR A 202 -19.04 12.34 -2.27
CA THR A 202 -18.40 11.12 -2.76
C THR A 202 -18.12 10.16 -1.61
N ASN A 203 -18.38 8.87 -1.79
CA ASN A 203 -18.17 7.82 -0.77
C ASN A 203 -16.71 7.58 -0.38
N SER A 204 -15.78 8.43 -0.79
CA SER A 204 -14.35 8.30 -0.45
C SER A 204 -13.82 9.66 0.00
N PRO A 205 -13.24 9.77 1.21
CA PRO A 205 -12.62 11.00 1.67
C PRO A 205 -11.46 11.37 0.76
N THR A 206 -11.37 12.65 0.36
CA THR A 206 -10.21 13.20 -0.33
C THR A 206 -9.43 14.09 0.62
N PHE A 207 -8.13 13.86 0.68
CA PHE A 207 -7.19 14.61 1.52
C PHE A 207 -6.46 15.64 0.68
N ARG A 208 -6.35 16.87 1.21
CA ARG A 208 -5.58 17.94 0.61
C ARG A 208 -4.42 18.30 1.53
N THR A 209 -3.19 18.11 1.08
CA THR A 209 -1.98 18.49 1.82
C THR A 209 -1.26 19.63 1.09
N ARG A 210 -0.81 20.61 1.87
CA ARG A 210 0.06 21.71 1.43
C ARG A 210 1.47 21.45 2.00
N VAL A 211 2.49 21.72 1.20
CA VAL A 211 3.89 21.75 1.62
C VAL A 211 4.37 23.19 1.62
N CYS A 212 4.90 23.63 2.75
CA CYS A 212 5.54 24.94 2.90
C CYS A 212 7.05 24.76 3.11
N ILE A 213 7.87 25.60 2.47
CA ILE A 213 9.32 25.71 2.67
C ILE A 213 9.63 27.15 3.06
N GLU A 214 10.25 27.34 4.23
CA GLU A 214 10.45 28.65 4.86
C GLU A 214 9.17 29.50 4.90
N GLY A 215 8.01 28.86 5.15
CA GLY A 215 6.71 29.53 5.20
C GLY A 215 6.04 29.78 3.84
N LEU A 216 6.72 29.57 2.72
CA LEU A 216 6.15 29.74 1.37
C LEU A 216 5.52 28.43 0.87
N GLU A 217 4.34 28.50 0.24
CA GLU A 217 3.66 27.35 -0.33
C GLU A 217 4.39 26.83 -1.59
N PHE A 218 4.95 25.64 -1.52
CA PHE A 218 5.71 24.99 -2.59
C PHE A 218 4.96 23.94 -3.36
N GLY A 219 3.87 23.43 -2.82
CA GLY A 219 3.08 22.45 -3.54
C GLY A 219 1.82 22.01 -2.79
N ILE A 220 0.82 21.64 -3.56
CA ILE A 220 -0.44 21.08 -3.07
C ILE A 220 -0.63 19.69 -3.67
N GLY A 221 -1.01 18.72 -2.82
CA GLY A 221 -1.33 17.36 -3.24
C GLY A 221 -2.75 16.99 -2.85
N PHE A 222 -3.45 16.33 -3.75
CA PHE A 222 -4.77 15.73 -3.52
C PHE A 222 -4.66 14.22 -3.61
N GLY A 223 -5.24 13.47 -2.67
CA GLY A 223 -5.20 12.03 -2.68
C GLY A 223 -6.33 11.40 -1.88
N TYR A 224 -6.57 10.11 -2.08
CA TYR A 224 -7.55 9.33 -1.33
C TYR A 224 -7.04 8.89 0.04
N SER A 225 -5.80 9.22 0.38
CA SER A 225 -5.21 9.04 1.71
C SER A 225 -4.30 10.21 2.05
N LYS A 226 -4.09 10.44 3.38
CA LYS A 226 -3.12 11.44 3.88
C LYS A 226 -1.72 11.19 3.30
N LYS A 227 -1.30 9.91 3.21
CA LYS A 227 0.00 9.53 2.66
C LYS A 227 0.13 9.92 1.19
N GLU A 228 -0.88 9.65 0.39
CA GLU A 228 -0.89 9.97 -1.05
C GLU A 228 -0.85 11.47 -1.28
N SER A 229 -1.69 12.25 -0.59
CA SER A 229 -1.71 13.70 -0.72
C SER A 229 -0.37 14.34 -0.34
N GLN A 230 0.30 13.84 0.71
CA GLN A 230 1.64 14.29 1.12
C GLN A 230 2.71 13.97 0.06
N GLN A 231 2.65 12.79 -0.57
CA GLN A 231 3.59 12.43 -1.63
C GLN A 231 3.43 13.32 -2.87
N LEU A 232 2.19 13.62 -3.26
CA LEU A 232 1.91 14.49 -4.41
C LEU A 232 2.32 15.94 -4.14
N ALA A 233 2.05 16.47 -2.95
CA ALA A 233 2.52 17.79 -2.54
C ALA A 233 4.05 17.89 -2.53
N ALA A 234 4.74 16.89 -1.97
CA ALA A 234 6.21 16.82 -1.97
C ALA A 234 6.78 16.70 -3.39
N LYS A 235 6.12 15.98 -4.29
CA LYS A 235 6.51 15.87 -5.71
C LYS A 235 6.54 17.24 -6.38
N GLU A 236 5.51 18.04 -6.13
CA GLU A 236 5.42 19.39 -6.69
C GLU A 236 6.49 20.32 -6.09
N ALA A 237 6.69 20.29 -4.78
CA ALA A 237 7.74 21.04 -4.11
C ALA A 237 9.14 20.71 -4.67
N LEU A 238 9.47 19.42 -4.82
CA LEU A 238 10.73 18.99 -5.42
C LEU A 238 10.89 19.45 -6.88
N ARG A 239 9.79 19.61 -7.62
CA ARG A 239 9.81 20.17 -8.97
C ARG A 239 10.24 21.63 -8.97
N HIS A 240 9.71 22.45 -8.04
CA HIS A 240 10.07 23.85 -7.87
C HIS A 240 11.55 24.02 -7.47
N ILE A 241 12.03 23.19 -6.55
CA ILE A 241 13.45 23.16 -6.14
C ILE A 241 14.36 22.86 -7.33
N ARG A 242 14.07 21.77 -8.08
CA ARG A 242 14.90 21.36 -9.23
C ARG A 242 14.94 22.40 -10.34
N LYS A 243 13.84 23.10 -10.58
CA LYS A 243 13.73 24.15 -11.61
C LYS A 243 14.32 25.48 -11.18
N LYS A 244 14.77 25.63 -9.91
CA LYS A 244 15.20 26.91 -9.33
C LYS A 244 14.22 28.03 -9.63
N SER A 245 12.92 27.76 -9.43
CA SER A 245 11.83 28.70 -9.72
C SER A 245 11.97 30.00 -8.89
N GLU A 246 11.24 31.05 -9.27
CA GLU A 246 11.19 32.29 -8.47
C GLU A 246 10.79 32.01 -7.02
N LEU A 247 9.87 31.06 -6.81
CA LEU A 247 9.47 30.62 -5.48
C LEU A 247 10.66 30.05 -4.68
N TYR A 248 11.56 29.30 -5.33
CA TYR A 248 12.79 28.79 -4.69
C TYR A 248 13.75 29.91 -4.36
N LYS A 249 13.92 30.93 -5.22
CA LYS A 249 14.76 32.10 -4.93
C LYS A 249 14.26 32.88 -3.72
N ASN A 250 12.93 33.05 -3.60
CA ASN A 250 12.32 33.69 -2.45
C ASN A 250 12.55 32.89 -1.16
N ALA A 251 12.49 31.55 -1.23
CA ALA A 251 12.81 30.70 -0.08
C ALA A 251 14.28 30.77 0.33
N VAL A 252 15.20 30.92 -0.62
CA VAL A 252 16.63 31.17 -0.34
C VAL A 252 16.80 32.46 0.45
N ALA A 253 16.20 33.57 0.01
CA ALA A 253 16.28 34.85 0.71
C ALA A 253 15.70 34.78 2.13
N GLN A 254 14.58 34.08 2.33
CA GLN A 254 14.00 33.88 3.68
C GLN A 254 14.88 33.00 4.56
N HIS A 255 15.46 31.96 4.00
CA HIS A 255 16.39 31.07 4.70
C HIS A 255 17.62 31.82 5.19
N GLU A 256 18.26 32.63 4.32
CA GLU A 256 19.41 33.48 4.66
C GLU A 256 19.07 34.50 5.75
N ALA A 257 17.91 35.15 5.66
CA ALA A 257 17.42 36.08 6.68
C ALA A 257 17.21 35.37 8.05
N ARG A 258 16.69 34.16 8.05
CA ARG A 258 16.50 33.35 9.27
C ARG A 258 17.84 32.97 9.92
N LEU A 259 18.83 32.60 9.13
CA LEU A 259 20.16 32.26 9.64
C LEU A 259 20.85 33.52 10.23
N ALA A 260 20.80 34.66 9.55
CA ALA A 260 21.34 35.91 10.04
C ALA A 260 20.68 36.37 11.36
N ALA A 261 19.38 36.17 11.52
CA ALA A 261 18.67 36.46 12.76
C ALA A 261 19.09 35.54 13.91
N ALA A 262 19.39 34.28 13.62
CA ALA A 262 19.86 33.31 14.63
C ALA A 262 21.26 33.62 15.14
N ASP A 263 22.14 34.18 14.31
CA ASP A 263 23.50 34.59 14.70
C ASP A 263 23.54 35.89 15.53
N THR A 264 22.45 36.67 15.48
CA THR A 264 22.35 37.95 16.23
C THR A 264 21.73 37.81 17.62
N THR A 265 21.26 36.62 18.02
CA THR A 265 20.75 36.36 19.38
C THR A 265 21.95 36.13 20.33
N PRO A 266 22.16 36.97 21.38
CA PRO A 266 23.27 36.77 22.35
C PRO A 266 23.04 35.43 23.07
N LYS A 267 24.10 34.63 23.13
CA LYS A 267 24.15 33.48 24.06
C LYS A 267 24.06 34.01 25.46
N GLU A 268 22.95 33.89 26.14
CA GLU A 268 22.86 34.06 27.57
C GLU A 268 23.80 33.07 28.23
N THR A 269 24.92 33.60 28.72
CA THR A 269 25.87 32.94 29.61
C THR A 269 25.17 32.75 30.95
N THR A 270 24.64 31.60 31.20
CA THR A 270 24.19 31.21 32.54
C THR A 270 25.44 30.98 33.39
N THR A 271 25.87 32.02 34.09
CA THR A 271 26.81 31.92 35.23
C THR A 271 26.08 31.19 36.36
N VAL A 272 26.45 29.96 36.58
CA VAL A 272 26.03 29.20 37.76
C VAL A 272 26.89 29.65 38.94
N ASP A 273 26.33 30.47 39.81
CA ASP A 273 26.86 30.73 41.14
C ASP A 273 26.78 29.44 41.95
N LYS A 274 27.98 28.99 42.36
CA LYS A 274 28.16 27.99 43.40
C LYS A 274 27.96 28.67 44.76
N GLN A 275 26.88 28.36 45.45
CA GLN A 275 26.87 28.47 46.92
C GLN A 275 26.43 27.14 47.51
N SER A 276 27.34 26.68 48.32
CA SER A 276 27.30 25.52 49.20
C SER A 276 26.18 25.60 50.23
N SER A 277 25.48 24.49 50.47
CA SER A 277 25.13 24.11 51.85
C SER A 277 24.86 22.61 51.92
N GLU A 278 25.74 21.98 52.67
CA GLU A 278 25.58 20.64 53.25
C GLU A 278 24.26 20.51 53.97
N ILE A 279 23.62 19.34 53.90
CA ILE A 279 23.05 18.63 55.05
C ILE A 279 22.89 17.16 54.62
N LEU A 280 23.38 16.28 55.46
CA LEU A 280 23.43 14.83 55.43
C LEU A 280 22.07 14.19 55.88
N PRO A 281 21.95 12.86 55.92
CA PRO A 281 20.76 12.12 55.51
C PRO A 281 19.93 11.59 56.70
N GLU A 282 18.69 11.28 56.44
CA GLU A 282 17.95 10.35 57.30
C GLU A 282 17.37 9.18 56.49
N SER A 283 17.74 8.03 56.94
CA SER A 283 17.26 6.67 56.70
C SER A 283 15.84 6.46 57.25
N VAL A 284 15.26 5.35 56.82
CA VAL A 284 14.15 4.54 57.39
C VAL A 284 13.06 4.36 56.32
N ASP A 285 12.48 3.24 56.00
CA ASP A 285 12.68 1.83 56.32
C ASP A 285 11.91 0.98 55.27
N VAL A 286 12.35 -0.21 55.17
CA VAL A 286 11.80 -1.37 54.49
C VAL A 286 10.35 -1.63 54.97
N ASN A 287 9.43 -1.97 54.05
CA ASN A 287 8.46 -3.00 54.35
C ASN A 287 8.10 -3.87 53.15
N VAL A 288 8.53 -5.09 53.28
CA VAL A 288 8.21 -6.30 52.53
C VAL A 288 6.86 -6.78 52.99
N ASN A 289 5.95 -7.09 52.10
CA ASN A 289 4.95 -8.14 52.33
C ASN A 289 4.36 -8.68 51.01
N SER A 290 4.85 -9.81 50.57
CA SER A 290 4.01 -10.88 50.03
C SER A 290 3.62 -11.79 51.23
N PRO A 291 2.62 -12.67 51.23
CA PRO A 291 2.29 -13.63 50.18
C PRO A 291 0.81 -14.12 50.11
N SER A 292 0.68 -15.18 49.31
CA SER A 292 -0.29 -16.32 49.36
C SER A 292 -1.58 -16.16 48.55
N THR A 293 -1.71 -16.95 47.49
CA THR A 293 -2.20 -18.36 47.33
C THR A 293 -3.65 -18.59 47.72
N SER A 294 -4.39 -19.09 46.80
CA SER A 294 -5.33 -20.23 46.76
C SER A 294 -6.36 -19.97 45.67
N SER A 295 -6.45 -20.78 44.59
CA SER A 295 -7.03 -22.12 44.43
C SER A 295 -8.56 -22.13 44.35
N GLU A 296 -9.06 -22.84 43.31
CA GLU A 296 -10.41 -23.46 43.18
C GLU A 296 -11.52 -22.49 42.74
N GLU A 297 -12.13 -22.65 41.60
CA GLU A 297 -12.86 -23.75 40.96
C GLU A 297 -12.87 -23.59 39.45
#